data_8890f466b078e90d402f5240ff7180db
#
_entry.id   8890f466b078e90d402f5240ff7180db
#
_cell.length_a   1.000
_cell.length_b   1.000
_cell.length_c   1.000
_cell.angle_alpha   90.00
_cell.angle_beta   90.00
_cell.angle_gamma   90.00
#
_symmetry.space_group_name_H-M   'P 1'
#
loop_
_entity.id
_entity.type
_entity.pdbx_description
1 polymer ?
#
loop_
_entity_poly.entity_id
_entity_poly.type
_entity_poly.pdbx_seq_one_letter_code
_entity_poly.pdbx_strand_id
1 'polypeptide(L)'
;LIDGFHNIFRAFFAIRNLSNSKGLPTNAVFGFVQILRKVLKDEAPDFIGVALDISDKTVRTEKYAEYKANRAPMPDDLVPQIPYVRKAIEAFRIPRLELDNYEADDVMGTLAKKAAAAGYEVVLVSADKDLMQLVGPHVTLLHTGRNKRYDAAAVAEDFGVPPEQVADVLALMGDAVDNVPGVPGIGEKGARQLVAEYGSVEVLLARASEVPRKAYREGLLAYREKALLSK
;
A
#
# COMPACT_ATOMS: atom_id res chain seq x y z
N LEU A 1 -5.66 -11.57 -3.25
CA LEU A 1 -4.49 -10.91 -3.86
C LEU A 1 -3.47 -10.60 -2.78
N ILE A 2 -2.22 -10.98 -2.99
CA ILE A 2 -1.14 -10.81 -2.00
C ILE A 2 -0.14 -9.79 -2.53
N ASP A 3 0.12 -8.76 -1.72
CA ASP A 3 1.21 -7.82 -1.92
C ASP A 3 2.54 -8.52 -1.60
N GLY A 4 3.31 -8.82 -2.65
CA GLY A 4 4.49 -9.66 -2.55
C GLY A 4 5.60 -8.99 -1.77
N PHE A 5 6.10 -7.83 -2.24
CA PHE A 5 7.25 -7.19 -1.61
C PHE A 5 6.95 -6.71 -0.19
N HIS A 6 5.76 -6.16 0.07
CA HIS A 6 5.37 -5.78 1.41
C HIS A 6 5.47 -6.97 2.40
N ASN A 7 4.92 -8.13 2.01
CA ASN A 7 4.97 -9.34 2.85
C ASN A 7 6.38 -9.96 2.92
N ILE A 8 7.19 -9.86 1.86
CA ILE A 8 8.59 -10.30 1.85
C ILE A 8 9.43 -9.46 2.83
N PHE A 9 9.36 -8.12 2.73
CA PHE A 9 10.06 -7.22 3.64
C PHE A 9 9.62 -7.44 5.09
N ARG A 10 8.33 -7.57 5.31
CA ARG A 10 7.80 -7.86 6.64
C ARG A 10 8.34 -9.18 7.21
N ALA A 11 8.38 -10.24 6.41
CA ALA A 11 8.94 -11.53 6.81
C ALA A 11 10.44 -11.40 7.13
N PHE A 12 11.18 -10.65 6.31
CA PHE A 12 12.60 -10.40 6.50
C PHE A 12 12.91 -9.70 7.83
N PHE A 13 12.17 -8.65 8.17
CA PHE A 13 12.41 -7.89 9.39
C PHE A 13 11.81 -8.55 10.65
N ALA A 14 10.77 -9.37 10.52
CA ALA A 14 10.15 -10.05 11.66
C ALA A 14 10.99 -11.22 12.18
N ILE A 15 11.74 -11.89 11.31
CA ILE A 15 12.53 -13.08 11.65
C ILE A 15 14.02 -12.71 11.54
N ARG A 16 14.72 -12.73 12.67
CA ARG A 16 16.15 -12.40 12.71
C ARG A 16 17.00 -13.68 12.76
N ASN A 17 18.19 -13.60 12.19
CA ASN A 17 19.25 -14.61 12.34
C ASN A 17 18.88 -16.03 11.89
N LEU A 18 18.05 -16.16 10.84
CA LEU A 18 17.74 -17.46 10.24
C LEU A 18 18.52 -17.64 8.94
N SER A 19 19.40 -18.64 8.91
CA SER A 19 20.18 -19.03 7.74
C SER A 19 20.20 -20.54 7.59
N ASN A 20 20.54 -21.03 6.39
CA ASN A 20 20.78 -22.44 6.17
C ASN A 20 22.19 -22.85 6.65
N SER A 21 22.52 -24.16 6.57
CA SER A 21 23.81 -24.71 6.99
C SER A 21 25.02 -24.17 6.21
N LYS A 22 24.81 -23.47 5.09
CA LYS A 22 25.83 -22.83 4.26
C LYS A 22 25.95 -21.32 4.52
N GLY A 23 25.26 -20.80 5.53
CA GLY A 23 25.27 -19.37 5.88
C GLY A 23 24.37 -18.48 5.03
N LEU A 24 23.60 -19.02 4.07
CA LEU A 24 22.67 -18.22 3.28
C LEU A 24 21.48 -17.80 4.15
N PRO A 25 21.17 -16.49 4.23
CA PRO A 25 19.96 -16.02 4.91
C PRO A 25 18.68 -16.61 4.29
N THR A 26 17.75 -17.05 5.12
CA THR A 26 16.50 -17.72 4.69
C THR A 26 15.25 -17.20 5.42
N ASN A 27 15.41 -16.18 6.23
CA ASN A 27 14.33 -15.60 7.06
C ASN A 27 13.16 -15.06 6.22
N ALA A 28 13.43 -14.34 5.14
CA ALA A 28 12.40 -13.82 4.25
C ALA A 28 11.65 -14.96 3.55
N VAL A 29 12.38 -15.94 2.98
CA VAL A 29 11.77 -17.11 2.31
C VAL A 29 10.90 -17.88 3.28
N PHE A 30 11.42 -18.20 4.47
CA PHE A 30 10.68 -18.93 5.48
C PHE A 30 9.42 -18.20 5.91
N GLY A 31 9.55 -16.92 6.28
CA GLY A 31 8.42 -16.11 6.76
C GLY A 31 7.37 -15.91 5.68
N PHE A 32 7.79 -15.64 4.44
CA PHE A 32 6.87 -15.50 3.32
C PHE A 32 6.09 -16.80 3.03
N VAL A 33 6.76 -17.95 3.05
CA VAL A 33 6.11 -19.26 2.92
C VAL A 33 5.09 -19.50 4.04
N GLN A 34 5.40 -19.11 5.29
CA GLN A 34 4.43 -19.21 6.38
C GLN A 34 3.21 -18.31 6.16
N ILE A 35 3.41 -17.11 5.61
CA ILE A 35 2.30 -16.21 5.24
C ILE A 35 1.43 -16.86 4.16
N LEU A 36 2.02 -17.39 3.08
CA LEU A 36 1.28 -18.09 2.03
C LEU A 36 0.47 -19.25 2.58
N ARG A 37 1.10 -20.10 3.40
CA ARG A 37 0.42 -21.25 4.03
C ARG A 37 -0.75 -20.81 4.91
N LYS A 38 -0.56 -19.74 5.70
CA LYS A 38 -1.61 -19.20 6.55
C LYS A 38 -2.77 -18.67 5.71
N VAL A 39 -2.51 -17.87 4.69
CA VAL A 39 -3.54 -17.33 3.79
C VAL A 39 -4.30 -18.45 3.10
N LEU A 40 -3.61 -19.44 2.54
CA LEU A 40 -4.26 -20.59 1.88
C LEU A 40 -5.14 -21.39 2.84
N LYS A 41 -4.71 -21.55 4.11
CA LYS A 41 -5.46 -22.30 5.12
C LYS A 41 -6.67 -21.52 5.64
N ASP A 42 -6.46 -20.25 6.00
CA ASP A 42 -7.45 -19.48 6.76
C ASP A 42 -8.48 -18.84 5.84
N GLU A 43 -8.07 -18.43 4.63
CA GLU A 43 -8.95 -17.81 3.64
C GLU A 43 -9.55 -18.81 2.64
N ALA A 44 -8.90 -19.97 2.44
CA ALA A 44 -9.31 -21.02 1.49
C ALA A 44 -9.78 -20.46 0.13
N PRO A 45 -8.99 -19.61 -0.55
CA PRO A 45 -9.45 -18.86 -1.70
C PRO A 45 -9.66 -19.76 -2.93
N ASP A 46 -10.70 -19.50 -3.73
CA ASP A 46 -10.89 -20.11 -5.06
C ASP A 46 -9.83 -19.63 -6.06
N PHE A 47 -9.43 -18.38 -5.94
CA PHE A 47 -8.40 -17.74 -6.77
C PHE A 47 -7.39 -17.00 -5.91
N ILE A 48 -6.11 -17.12 -6.25
CA ILE A 48 -5.04 -16.47 -5.52
C ILE A 48 -3.98 -15.96 -6.50
N GLY A 49 -3.35 -14.82 -6.19
CA GLY A 49 -2.23 -14.29 -6.94
C GLY A 49 -1.33 -13.45 -6.05
N VAL A 50 -0.04 -13.40 -6.38
CA VAL A 50 0.96 -12.56 -5.71
C VAL A 50 1.39 -11.47 -6.67
N ALA A 51 1.12 -10.21 -6.32
CA ALA A 51 1.58 -9.05 -7.06
C ALA A 51 3.03 -8.70 -6.67
N LEU A 52 3.86 -8.44 -7.66
CA LEU A 52 5.27 -8.08 -7.48
C LEU A 52 5.64 -6.94 -8.43
N ASP A 53 6.42 -5.99 -7.94
CA ASP A 53 7.05 -4.97 -8.77
C ASP A 53 8.13 -5.60 -9.66
N ILE A 54 8.24 -5.14 -10.90
CA ILE A 54 9.28 -5.58 -11.84
C ILE A 54 10.49 -4.65 -11.74
N SER A 55 10.24 -3.35 -11.63
CA SER A 55 11.28 -2.32 -11.61
C SER A 55 10.85 -1.09 -10.82
N ASP A 56 11.80 -0.24 -10.49
CA ASP A 56 11.55 1.06 -9.86
C ASP A 56 11.07 2.12 -10.87
N LYS A 57 11.11 1.81 -12.18
CA LYS A 57 10.60 2.71 -13.22
C LYS A 57 9.13 2.45 -13.44
N THR A 58 8.32 3.41 -13.06
CA THR A 58 6.86 3.33 -13.17
C THR A 58 6.30 4.64 -13.72
N VAL A 59 5.03 4.65 -14.10
CA VAL A 59 4.33 5.88 -14.52
C VAL A 59 4.38 6.98 -13.45
N ARG A 60 4.58 6.62 -12.16
CA ARG A 60 4.74 7.59 -11.08
C ARG A 60 6.11 8.26 -11.12
N THR A 61 7.18 7.50 -11.34
CA THR A 61 8.54 8.05 -11.46
C THR A 61 8.72 8.89 -12.72
N GLU A 62 7.96 8.61 -13.79
CA GLU A 62 7.91 9.45 -14.98
C GLU A 62 7.23 10.81 -14.73
N LYS A 63 6.16 10.81 -13.93
CA LYS A 63 5.42 12.04 -13.57
C LYS A 63 6.12 12.85 -12.48
N TYR A 64 6.77 12.18 -11.55
CA TYR A 64 7.44 12.79 -10.40
C TYR A 64 8.75 12.05 -10.11
N ALA A 65 9.86 12.58 -10.62
CA ALA A 65 11.17 11.94 -10.55
C ALA A 65 11.69 11.71 -9.11
N GLU A 66 11.19 12.49 -8.16
CA GLU A 66 11.56 12.35 -6.74
C GLU A 66 10.76 11.25 -6.02
N TYR A 67 9.73 10.69 -6.66
CA TYR A 67 8.94 9.59 -6.08
C TYR A 67 9.82 8.40 -5.74
N LYS A 68 9.78 7.97 -4.48
CA LYS A 68 10.59 6.88 -3.91
C LYS A 68 12.12 7.07 -3.99
N ALA A 69 12.62 8.27 -4.42
CA ALA A 69 14.05 8.52 -4.60
C ALA A 69 14.86 8.45 -3.29
N ASN A 70 14.20 8.59 -2.14
CA ASN A 70 14.81 8.48 -0.81
C ASN A 70 14.74 7.08 -0.21
N ARG A 71 14.18 6.08 -0.91
CA ARG A 71 14.12 4.71 -0.40
C ARG A 71 15.53 4.12 -0.30
N ALA A 72 15.81 3.48 0.84
CA ALA A 72 17.03 2.72 1.00
C ALA A 72 17.06 1.53 0.02
N PRO A 73 18.24 1.13 -0.47
CA PRO A 73 18.36 -0.06 -1.29
C PRO A 73 17.90 -1.31 -0.52
N MET A 74 17.53 -2.34 -1.27
CA MET A 74 17.16 -3.63 -0.67
C MET A 74 18.33 -4.14 0.19
N PRO A 75 18.07 -4.63 1.42
CA PRO A 75 19.12 -5.17 2.29
C PRO A 75 19.92 -6.28 1.59
N ASP A 76 21.24 -6.27 1.75
CA ASP A 76 22.15 -7.23 1.11
C ASP A 76 21.77 -8.68 1.43
N ASP A 77 21.31 -8.95 2.66
CA ASP A 77 20.86 -10.28 3.09
C ASP A 77 19.50 -10.68 2.51
N LEU A 78 18.71 -9.72 1.98
CA LEU A 78 17.43 -10.01 1.34
C LEU A 78 17.59 -10.32 -0.16
N VAL A 79 18.51 -9.62 -0.83
CA VAL A 79 18.72 -9.78 -2.28
C VAL A 79 18.87 -11.26 -2.71
N PRO A 80 19.75 -12.09 -2.09
CA PRO A 80 19.89 -13.48 -2.47
C PRO A 80 18.66 -14.36 -2.17
N GLN A 81 17.73 -13.89 -1.36
CA GLN A 81 16.51 -14.62 -1.03
C GLN A 81 15.39 -14.44 -2.07
N ILE A 82 15.37 -13.34 -2.83
CA ILE A 82 14.31 -13.04 -3.81
C ILE A 82 14.11 -14.16 -4.84
N PRO A 83 15.16 -14.74 -5.45
CA PRO A 83 14.98 -15.87 -6.37
C PRO A 83 14.31 -17.10 -5.70
N TYR A 84 14.58 -17.33 -4.42
CA TYR A 84 13.96 -18.44 -3.68
C TYR A 84 12.50 -18.15 -3.32
N VAL A 85 12.16 -16.89 -3.00
CA VAL A 85 10.76 -16.48 -2.83
C VAL A 85 9.97 -16.69 -4.12
N ARG A 86 10.52 -16.28 -5.27
CA ARG A 86 9.90 -16.51 -6.59
C ARG A 86 9.69 -18.01 -6.87
N LYS A 87 10.69 -18.85 -6.58
CA LYS A 87 10.56 -20.31 -6.67
C LYS A 87 9.51 -20.87 -5.71
N ALA A 88 9.38 -20.32 -4.50
CA ALA A 88 8.35 -20.74 -3.56
C ALA A 88 6.94 -20.45 -4.12
N ILE A 89 6.71 -19.23 -4.64
CA ILE A 89 5.43 -18.87 -5.28
C ILE A 89 5.10 -19.87 -6.40
N GLU A 90 6.08 -20.15 -7.25
CA GLU A 90 5.95 -21.10 -8.36
C GLU A 90 5.65 -22.54 -7.88
N ALA A 91 6.35 -23.00 -6.82
CA ALA A 91 6.11 -24.32 -6.23
C ALA A 91 4.71 -24.46 -5.60
N PHE A 92 4.14 -23.38 -5.08
CA PHE A 92 2.74 -23.31 -4.66
C PHE A 92 1.75 -23.22 -5.83
N ARG A 93 2.23 -23.10 -7.08
CA ARG A 93 1.42 -22.89 -8.30
C ARG A 93 0.57 -21.63 -8.23
N ILE A 94 1.05 -20.60 -7.56
CA ILE A 94 0.38 -19.30 -7.44
C ILE A 94 0.86 -18.39 -8.59
N PRO A 95 -0.04 -17.80 -9.39
CA PRO A 95 0.33 -16.82 -10.41
C PRO A 95 1.05 -15.63 -9.81
N ARG A 96 2.16 -15.22 -10.44
CA ARG A 96 2.79 -13.93 -10.22
C ARG A 96 2.10 -12.90 -11.11
N LEU A 97 1.69 -11.81 -10.49
CA LEU A 97 0.99 -10.71 -11.14
C LEU A 97 1.99 -9.54 -11.25
N GLU A 98 2.58 -9.43 -12.41
CA GLU A 98 3.67 -8.48 -12.71
C GLU A 98 3.28 -7.71 -13.98
N LEU A 99 3.43 -6.38 -13.97
CA LEU A 99 3.13 -5.54 -15.13
C LEU A 99 4.19 -4.46 -15.28
N ASP A 100 4.79 -4.36 -16.46
CA ASP A 100 5.77 -3.33 -16.75
C ASP A 100 5.19 -1.92 -16.59
N ASN A 101 5.98 -1.01 -16.04
CA ASN A 101 5.64 0.39 -15.79
C ASN A 101 4.57 0.65 -14.71
N TYR A 102 4.04 -0.39 -14.08
CA TYR A 102 3.06 -0.29 -12.99
C TYR A 102 3.58 -0.96 -11.72
N GLU A 103 3.16 -0.44 -10.59
CA GLU A 103 3.46 -1.01 -9.30
C GLU A 103 2.51 -2.16 -8.95
N ALA A 104 2.92 -3.03 -8.02
CA ALA A 104 2.10 -4.12 -7.51
C ALA A 104 0.72 -3.62 -7.02
N ASP A 105 0.69 -2.45 -6.39
CA ASP A 105 -0.54 -1.81 -5.90
C ASP A 105 -1.52 -1.46 -7.01
N ASP A 106 -1.02 -1.01 -8.18
CA ASP A 106 -1.86 -0.71 -9.34
C ASP A 106 -2.50 -1.99 -9.91
N VAL A 107 -1.70 -3.06 -9.96
CA VAL A 107 -2.17 -4.38 -10.40
C VAL A 107 -3.23 -4.91 -9.43
N MET A 108 -2.95 -4.85 -8.12
CA MET A 108 -3.86 -5.27 -7.07
C MET A 108 -5.17 -4.47 -7.10
N GLY A 109 -5.07 -3.14 -7.17
CA GLY A 109 -6.24 -2.26 -7.21
C GLY A 109 -7.11 -2.49 -8.45
N THR A 110 -6.46 -2.67 -9.60
CA THR A 110 -7.17 -2.96 -10.87
C THR A 110 -7.91 -4.29 -10.80
N LEU A 111 -7.23 -5.34 -10.35
CA LEU A 111 -7.82 -6.67 -10.23
C LEU A 111 -8.90 -6.73 -9.16
N ALA A 112 -8.68 -6.08 -8.02
CA ALA A 112 -9.68 -6.00 -6.95
C ALA A 112 -10.98 -5.36 -7.44
N LYS A 113 -10.89 -4.21 -8.13
CA LYS A 113 -12.06 -3.54 -8.71
C LYS A 113 -12.78 -4.40 -9.75
N LYS A 114 -12.03 -5.05 -10.65
CA LYS A 114 -12.62 -5.94 -11.66
C LYS A 114 -13.28 -7.16 -11.05
N ALA A 115 -12.64 -7.80 -10.06
CA ALA A 115 -13.18 -8.96 -9.38
C ALA A 115 -14.45 -8.60 -8.58
N ALA A 116 -14.41 -7.52 -7.81
CA ALA A 116 -15.59 -7.02 -7.08
C ALA A 116 -16.77 -6.71 -8.02
N ALA A 117 -16.51 -6.05 -9.15
CA ALA A 117 -17.53 -5.78 -10.16
C ALA A 117 -18.11 -7.06 -10.81
N ALA A 118 -17.33 -8.14 -10.83
CA ALA A 118 -17.77 -9.47 -11.28
C ALA A 118 -18.45 -10.31 -10.17
N GLY A 119 -18.64 -9.73 -8.97
CA GLY A 119 -19.32 -10.39 -7.84
C GLY A 119 -18.45 -11.27 -6.97
N TYR A 120 -17.11 -11.17 -7.10
CA TYR A 120 -16.18 -11.91 -6.22
C TYR A 120 -15.92 -11.15 -4.93
N GLU A 121 -15.80 -11.88 -3.82
CA GLU A 121 -15.25 -11.35 -2.57
C GLU A 121 -13.72 -11.33 -2.67
N VAL A 122 -13.14 -10.16 -2.43
CA VAL A 122 -11.70 -9.91 -2.59
C VAL A 122 -11.05 -9.66 -1.24
N VAL A 123 -9.96 -10.38 -0.98
CA VAL A 123 -9.08 -10.15 0.16
C VAL A 123 -7.74 -9.63 -0.34
N LEU A 124 -7.41 -8.39 -0.01
CA LEU A 124 -6.08 -7.81 -0.21
C LEU A 124 -5.21 -8.17 0.99
N VAL A 125 -4.10 -8.85 0.78
CA VAL A 125 -3.19 -9.27 1.85
C VAL A 125 -1.99 -8.35 1.87
N SER A 126 -2.08 -7.27 2.64
CA SER A 126 -1.02 -6.28 2.84
C SER A 126 -1.18 -5.61 4.20
N ALA A 127 -0.13 -4.92 4.66
CA ALA A 127 -0.22 -4.00 5.80
C ALA A 127 -0.07 -2.53 5.34
N ASP A 128 -0.05 -2.30 4.04
CA ASP A 128 0.02 -0.96 3.47
C ASP A 128 -1.31 -0.23 3.69
N LYS A 129 -1.21 0.94 4.34
CA LYS A 129 -2.35 1.81 4.61
C LYS A 129 -2.97 2.38 3.32
N ASP A 130 -2.17 2.51 2.27
CA ASP A 130 -2.60 3.11 1.03
C ASP A 130 -3.63 2.24 0.31
N LEU A 131 -3.56 0.91 0.51
CA LEU A 131 -4.54 -0.03 0.01
C LEU A 131 -5.90 0.03 0.75
N MET A 132 -5.99 0.74 1.88
CA MET A 132 -7.26 0.96 2.58
C MET A 132 -8.28 1.71 1.71
N GLN A 133 -7.82 2.54 0.75
CA GLN A 133 -8.68 3.22 -0.24
C GLN A 133 -9.46 2.26 -1.16
N LEU A 134 -9.05 1.00 -1.24
CA LEU A 134 -9.67 -0.02 -2.09
C LEU A 134 -10.77 -0.81 -1.37
N VAL A 135 -10.85 -0.68 -0.04
CA VAL A 135 -11.82 -1.39 0.79
C VAL A 135 -13.24 -0.93 0.45
N GLY A 136 -14.15 -1.89 0.35
CA GLY A 136 -15.54 -1.63 -0.02
C GLY A 136 -16.44 -2.85 0.21
N PRO A 137 -17.65 -2.88 -0.34
CA PRO A 137 -18.61 -3.94 -0.07
C PRO A 137 -18.09 -5.36 -0.33
N HIS A 138 -17.26 -5.52 -1.37
CA HIS A 138 -16.70 -6.81 -1.78
C HIS A 138 -15.17 -6.87 -1.67
N VAL A 139 -14.53 -5.87 -1.06
CA VAL A 139 -13.08 -5.80 -0.91
C VAL A 139 -12.72 -5.55 0.54
N THR A 140 -11.93 -6.44 1.12
CA THR A 140 -11.37 -6.29 2.46
C THR A 140 -9.85 -6.32 2.43
N LEU A 141 -9.20 -5.68 3.41
CA LEU A 141 -7.75 -5.72 3.58
C LEU A 141 -7.40 -6.58 4.79
N LEU A 142 -6.52 -7.57 4.61
CA LEU A 142 -6.02 -8.45 5.66
C LEU A 142 -4.58 -8.08 6.04
N HIS A 143 -4.41 -7.51 7.22
CA HIS A 143 -3.11 -7.26 7.82
C HIS A 143 -2.64 -8.50 8.58
N THR A 144 -1.91 -9.40 7.92
CA THR A 144 -1.50 -10.69 8.49
C THR A 144 -0.61 -10.56 9.74
N GLY A 145 0.15 -9.47 9.89
CA GLY A 145 0.99 -9.22 11.07
C GLY A 145 0.20 -8.93 12.34
N ARG A 146 -0.91 -8.21 12.23
CA ARG A 146 -1.83 -7.90 13.33
C ARG A 146 -2.97 -8.90 13.43
N ASN A 147 -3.08 -9.82 12.47
CA ASN A 147 -4.23 -10.71 12.30
C ASN A 147 -5.56 -9.93 12.30
N LYS A 148 -5.56 -8.74 11.67
CA LYS A 148 -6.71 -7.84 11.61
C LYS A 148 -7.22 -7.74 10.17
N ARG A 149 -8.53 -7.87 10.00
CA ARG A 149 -9.21 -7.61 8.74
C ARG A 149 -9.84 -6.22 8.82
N TYR A 150 -9.69 -5.48 7.74
CA TYR A 150 -10.27 -4.16 7.55
C TYR A 150 -11.42 -4.26 6.54
N ASP A 151 -12.62 -4.02 7.00
CA ASP A 151 -13.77 -3.58 6.23
C ASP A 151 -13.89 -2.05 6.30
N ALA A 152 -14.92 -1.47 5.69
CA ALA A 152 -15.09 -0.02 5.67
C ALA A 152 -15.21 0.60 7.08
N ALA A 153 -15.84 -0.12 8.04
CA ALA A 153 -15.98 0.34 9.41
C ALA A 153 -14.62 0.34 10.14
N ALA A 154 -13.83 -0.73 9.98
CA ALA A 154 -12.50 -0.84 10.57
C ALA A 154 -11.51 0.18 9.97
N VAL A 155 -11.64 0.52 8.67
CA VAL A 155 -10.86 1.61 8.06
C VAL A 155 -11.25 2.94 8.69
N ALA A 156 -12.54 3.25 8.80
CA ALA A 156 -13.01 4.49 9.41
C ALA A 156 -12.58 4.62 10.88
N GLU A 157 -12.56 3.52 11.62
CA GLU A 157 -12.10 3.49 13.02
C GLU A 157 -10.59 3.78 13.14
N ASP A 158 -9.75 3.06 12.36
CA ASP A 158 -8.29 3.15 12.48
C ASP A 158 -7.71 4.35 11.73
N PHE A 159 -8.22 4.64 10.51
CA PHE A 159 -7.70 5.71 9.68
C PHE A 159 -8.42 7.06 9.90
N GLY A 160 -9.62 7.03 10.49
CA GLY A 160 -10.38 8.23 10.87
C GLY A 160 -11.21 8.86 9.76
N VAL A 161 -11.26 8.23 8.57
CA VAL A 161 -12.14 8.59 7.45
C VAL A 161 -12.57 7.30 6.74
N PRO A 162 -13.70 7.29 6.00
CA PRO A 162 -14.09 6.13 5.22
C PRO A 162 -13.11 5.85 4.05
N PRO A 163 -13.10 4.62 3.50
CA PRO A 163 -12.14 4.20 2.47
C PRO A 163 -12.01 5.15 1.28
N GLU A 164 -13.11 5.69 0.79
CA GLU A 164 -13.14 6.61 -0.35
C GLU A 164 -12.44 7.94 -0.11
N GLN A 165 -12.18 8.30 1.14
CA GLN A 165 -11.48 9.51 1.55
C GLN A 165 -10.00 9.28 1.94
N VAL A 166 -9.54 8.03 1.98
CA VAL A 166 -8.16 7.69 2.37
C VAL A 166 -7.15 8.39 1.45
N ALA A 167 -7.35 8.34 0.13
CA ALA A 167 -6.48 9.00 -0.83
C ALA A 167 -6.43 10.52 -0.64
N ASP A 168 -7.55 11.15 -0.27
CA ASP A 168 -7.61 12.58 0.00
C ASP A 168 -6.80 12.98 1.24
N VAL A 169 -6.85 12.16 2.30
CA VAL A 169 -6.03 12.38 3.50
C VAL A 169 -4.55 12.23 3.17
N LEU A 170 -4.18 11.17 2.43
CA LEU A 170 -2.79 10.92 2.02
C LEU A 170 -2.26 12.06 1.13
N ALA A 171 -3.08 12.56 0.21
CA ALA A 171 -2.73 13.68 -0.66
C ALA A 171 -2.37 14.96 0.11
N LEU A 172 -3.06 15.23 1.22
CA LEU A 172 -2.80 16.39 2.06
C LEU A 172 -1.58 16.19 2.98
N MET A 173 -1.47 15.03 3.63
CA MET A 173 -0.40 14.78 4.59
C MET A 173 0.92 14.42 3.91
N GLY A 174 0.88 13.92 2.68
CA GLY A 174 2.03 13.34 2.01
C GLY A 174 2.47 12.00 2.59
N ASP A 175 3.54 11.45 2.03
CA ASP A 175 4.21 10.27 2.56
C ASP A 175 5.73 10.43 2.48
N ALA A 176 6.38 10.51 3.65
CA ALA A 176 7.83 10.66 3.72
C ALA A 176 8.59 9.40 3.28
N VAL A 177 7.98 8.21 3.36
CA VAL A 177 8.60 6.95 2.94
C VAL A 177 8.70 6.90 1.42
N ASP A 178 7.64 7.35 0.74
CA ASP A 178 7.55 7.35 -0.72
C ASP A 178 7.91 8.72 -1.33
N ASN A 179 8.35 9.65 -0.48
CA ASN A 179 8.71 11.00 -0.88
C ASN A 179 7.57 11.75 -1.59
N VAL A 180 6.33 11.51 -1.14
CA VAL A 180 5.15 12.22 -1.62
C VAL A 180 5.01 13.52 -0.82
N PRO A 181 4.98 14.69 -1.48
CA PRO A 181 5.18 15.98 -0.80
C PRO A 181 4.03 16.41 0.11
N GLY A 182 2.78 16.10 -0.23
CA GLY A 182 1.61 16.62 0.48
C GLY A 182 1.53 18.15 0.51
N VAL A 183 0.89 18.68 1.55
CA VAL A 183 0.81 20.13 1.82
C VAL A 183 1.61 20.45 3.09
N PRO A 184 2.71 21.20 3.00
CA PRO A 184 3.52 21.57 4.16
C PRO A 184 2.70 22.19 5.29
N GLY A 185 2.88 21.68 6.51
CA GLY A 185 2.16 22.12 7.70
C GLY A 185 0.82 21.40 7.95
N ILE A 186 0.36 20.56 7.03
CA ILE A 186 -0.82 19.71 7.20
C ILE A 186 -0.36 18.28 7.46
N GLY A 187 -0.30 17.88 8.72
CA GLY A 187 -0.05 16.49 9.10
C GLY A 187 -1.36 15.68 9.17
N GLU A 188 -1.24 14.42 9.52
CA GLU A 188 -2.32 13.42 9.53
C GLU A 188 -3.62 13.91 10.20
N LYS A 189 -3.52 14.45 11.43
CA LYS A 189 -4.70 14.96 12.16
C LYS A 189 -5.41 16.11 11.43
N GLY A 190 -4.62 17.02 10.86
CA GLY A 190 -5.17 18.16 10.09
C GLY A 190 -5.79 17.71 8.77
N ALA A 191 -5.15 16.78 8.08
CA ALA A 191 -5.64 16.21 6.84
C ALA A 191 -6.99 15.52 7.04
N ARG A 192 -7.11 14.65 8.05
CA ARG A 192 -8.35 13.97 8.42
C ARG A 192 -9.48 14.94 8.72
N GLN A 193 -9.20 15.97 9.52
CA GLN A 193 -10.19 17.00 9.88
C GLN A 193 -10.67 17.75 8.63
N LEU A 194 -9.75 18.19 7.77
CA LEU A 194 -10.10 18.91 6.55
C LEU A 194 -10.89 18.05 5.57
N VAL A 195 -10.49 16.80 5.38
CA VAL A 195 -11.23 15.89 4.49
C VAL A 195 -12.62 15.55 5.06
N ALA A 196 -12.74 15.34 6.36
CA ALA A 196 -14.05 15.12 6.99
C ALA A 196 -14.97 16.35 6.85
N GLU A 197 -14.44 17.58 6.88
CA GLU A 197 -15.21 18.82 6.75
C GLU A 197 -15.55 19.15 5.29
N TYR A 198 -14.61 18.99 4.36
CA TYR A 198 -14.76 19.43 2.96
C TYR A 198 -15.05 18.29 1.97
N GLY A 199 -14.92 17.03 2.40
CA GLY A 199 -15.25 15.85 1.61
C GLY A 199 -14.12 15.35 0.72
N SER A 200 -13.48 16.21 -0.06
CA SER A 200 -12.34 15.85 -0.93
C SER A 200 -11.31 16.96 -1.07
N VAL A 201 -10.12 16.61 -1.54
CA VAL A 201 -9.04 17.58 -1.80
C VAL A 201 -9.47 18.60 -2.84
N GLU A 202 -10.19 18.22 -3.88
CA GLU A 202 -10.65 19.13 -4.92
C GLU A 202 -11.60 20.21 -4.37
N VAL A 203 -12.58 19.78 -3.57
CA VAL A 203 -13.54 20.70 -2.91
C VAL A 203 -12.81 21.59 -1.91
N LEU A 204 -11.93 21.01 -1.10
CA LEU A 204 -11.09 21.76 -0.14
C LEU A 204 -10.26 22.84 -0.85
N LEU A 205 -9.58 22.48 -1.94
CA LEU A 205 -8.76 23.42 -2.70
C LEU A 205 -9.58 24.52 -3.39
N ALA A 206 -10.80 24.21 -3.83
CA ALA A 206 -11.71 25.23 -4.37
C ALA A 206 -12.16 26.23 -3.30
N ARG A 207 -12.24 25.79 -2.04
CA ARG A 207 -12.68 26.58 -0.88
C ARG A 207 -11.55 26.92 0.09
N ALA A 208 -10.30 26.84 -0.35
CA ALA A 208 -9.13 27.01 0.51
C ALA A 208 -9.09 28.36 1.27
N SER A 209 -9.65 29.43 0.66
CA SER A 209 -9.76 30.75 1.30
C SER A 209 -10.68 30.78 2.53
N GLU A 210 -11.61 29.82 2.63
CA GLU A 210 -12.57 29.73 3.73
C GLU A 210 -12.00 28.97 4.94
N VAL A 211 -10.83 28.30 4.79
CA VAL A 211 -10.22 27.52 5.87
C VAL A 211 -9.83 28.44 7.03
N PRO A 212 -10.38 28.26 8.25
CA PRO A 212 -10.19 29.18 9.36
C PRO A 212 -8.73 29.27 9.80
N ARG A 213 -8.01 28.13 9.84
CA ARG A 213 -6.62 28.08 10.29
C ARG A 213 -5.70 28.68 9.23
N LYS A 214 -5.10 29.86 9.54
CA LYS A 214 -4.25 30.62 8.63
C LYS A 214 -3.16 29.76 7.97
N ALA A 215 -2.40 28.98 8.75
CA ALA A 215 -1.31 28.16 8.22
C ALA A 215 -1.81 27.10 7.21
N TYR A 216 -2.98 26.50 7.44
CA TYR A 216 -3.57 25.53 6.50
C TYR A 216 -4.04 26.23 5.23
N ARG A 217 -4.73 27.36 5.38
CA ARG A 217 -5.20 28.18 4.25
C ARG A 217 -4.05 28.59 3.34
N GLU A 218 -2.98 29.14 3.91
CA GLU A 218 -1.80 29.55 3.17
C GLU A 218 -1.09 28.36 2.51
N GLY A 219 -0.96 27.24 3.20
CA GLY A 219 -0.40 26.01 2.65
C GLY A 219 -1.21 25.47 1.46
N LEU A 220 -2.54 25.40 1.59
CA LEU A 220 -3.43 24.93 0.52
C LEU A 220 -3.38 25.82 -0.72
N LEU A 221 -3.31 27.13 -0.53
CA LEU A 221 -3.18 28.09 -1.63
C LEU A 221 -1.83 28.01 -2.32
N ALA A 222 -0.73 27.88 -1.56
CA ALA A 222 0.62 27.85 -2.08
C ALA A 222 1.01 26.50 -2.73
N TYR A 223 0.45 25.38 -2.25
CA TYR A 223 0.84 24.02 -2.66
C TYR A 223 -0.29 23.24 -3.33
N ARG A 224 -1.24 23.95 -3.97
CA ARG A 224 -2.39 23.39 -4.65
C ARG A 224 -2.03 22.28 -5.62
N GLU A 225 -1.07 22.51 -6.50
CA GLU A 225 -0.63 21.54 -7.52
C GLU A 225 0.03 20.31 -6.87
N LYS A 226 0.80 20.53 -5.80
CA LYS A 226 1.42 19.41 -5.07
C LYS A 226 0.38 18.53 -4.39
N ALA A 227 -0.67 19.11 -3.81
CA ALA A 227 -1.76 18.33 -3.23
C ALA A 227 -2.47 17.46 -4.28
N LEU A 228 -2.72 18.02 -5.48
CA LEU A 228 -3.32 17.26 -6.58
C LEU A 228 -2.37 16.19 -7.17
N LEU A 229 -1.07 16.48 -7.23
CA LEU A 229 -0.06 15.50 -7.65
C LEU A 229 0.04 14.34 -6.65
N SER A 230 -0.11 14.62 -5.36
CA SER A 230 0.00 13.63 -4.28
C SER A 230 -1.24 12.73 -4.17
N LYS A 231 -2.34 13.05 -4.81
CA LYS A 231 -3.54 12.23 -4.94
C LYS A 231 -3.44 11.29 -6.13
#